data_f713b93b2cd08876b9b976f271f8a2dd
#
_entry.id   f713b93b2cd08876b9b976f271f8a2dd
#
_cell.length_a   1.000
_cell.length_b   1.000
_cell.length_c   1.000
_cell.angle_alpha   90.00
_cell.angle_beta   90.00
_cell.angle_gamma   90.00
#
_symmetry.space_group_name_H-M   'P 1'
#
loop_
_entity.id
_entity.type
_entity.pdbx_description
1 polymer ?
#
loop_
_entity_poly.entity_id
_entity_poly.type
_entity_poly.pdbx_seq_one_letter_code
_entity_poly.pdbx_strand_id
1 'polypeptide(L)'
;MVRKENTVAVEHLGGGKGTAYVHHIISKEEFLGHGRMYGRVVLPPGASVGWHQHVHDTEPYYILKGQADFIDNDKSVTKVGPGDCCII
;
A
#
# COMPACT_ATOMS: atom_id res chain seq x y z
N MET A 1 -11.58 3.69 -22.16
CA MET A 1 -11.00 4.96 -21.65
C MET A 1 -9.58 4.70 -21.17
N VAL A 2 -8.68 5.59 -21.51
CA VAL A 2 -7.28 5.49 -21.06
C VAL A 2 -6.91 6.79 -20.36
N ARG A 3 -6.24 6.70 -19.23
CA ARG A 3 -5.73 7.85 -18.50
C ARG A 3 -4.46 7.49 -17.72
N LYS A 4 -3.78 8.50 -17.22
CA LYS A 4 -2.58 8.31 -16.41
C LYS A 4 -2.95 8.18 -14.94
N GLU A 5 -2.07 7.54 -14.17
CA GLU A 5 -2.21 7.46 -12.73
C GLU A 5 -2.15 8.85 -12.10
N ASN A 6 -2.79 9.01 -10.94
CA ASN A 6 -2.76 10.23 -10.15
C ASN A 6 -1.90 10.00 -8.91
N THR A 7 -0.86 10.82 -8.72
CA THR A 7 0.08 10.67 -7.62
C THR A 7 -0.23 11.64 -6.50
N VAL A 8 -0.29 11.11 -5.28
CA VAL A 8 -0.46 11.89 -4.06
C VAL A 8 0.66 11.56 -3.09
N ALA A 9 1.33 12.60 -2.56
CA ALA A 9 2.30 12.43 -1.48
C ALA A 9 1.56 12.45 -0.14
N VAL A 10 1.76 11.42 0.67
CA VAL A 10 1.09 11.28 1.96
C VAL A 10 2.14 11.18 3.06
N GLU A 11 2.18 12.18 3.94
CA GLU A 11 3.04 12.12 5.12
C GLU A 11 2.41 11.22 6.17
N HIS A 12 3.23 10.38 6.79
CA HIS A 12 2.82 9.50 7.88
C HIS A 12 1.61 8.63 7.52
N LEU A 13 1.65 7.98 6.36
CA LEU A 13 0.56 7.12 5.90
C LEU A 13 0.21 6.06 6.95
N GLY A 14 -1.03 6.06 7.42
CA GLY A 14 -1.49 5.16 8.48
C GLY A 14 -0.76 5.35 9.81
N GLY A 15 -0.11 6.49 10.05
CA GLY A 15 0.71 6.73 11.23
C GLY A 15 2.15 6.26 11.10
N GLY A 16 2.58 5.89 9.90
CA GLY A 16 3.95 5.47 9.64
C GLY A 16 4.95 6.62 9.61
N LYS A 17 6.19 6.30 9.22
CA LYS A 17 7.28 7.27 9.13
C LYS A 17 7.46 7.76 7.70
N GLY A 18 7.85 9.02 7.57
CA GLY A 18 8.23 9.62 6.31
C GLY A 18 7.05 9.84 5.38
N THR A 19 7.35 10.01 4.10
CA THR A 19 6.37 10.32 3.06
C THR A 19 6.22 9.12 2.13
N ALA A 20 4.99 8.65 1.95
CA ALA A 20 4.65 7.65 0.96
C ALA A 20 4.10 8.35 -0.29
N TYR A 21 4.43 7.82 -1.46
CA TYR A 21 3.90 8.32 -2.73
C TYR A 21 2.89 7.32 -3.25
N VAL A 22 1.62 7.69 -3.25
CA VAL A 22 0.52 6.83 -3.68
C VAL A 22 0.14 7.21 -5.11
N HIS A 23 0.34 6.28 -6.01
CA HIS A 23 -0.03 6.42 -7.41
C HIS A 23 -1.35 5.70 -7.63
N HIS A 24 -2.45 6.46 -7.63
CA HIS A 24 -3.78 5.90 -7.83
C HIS A 24 -3.98 5.50 -9.28
N ILE A 25 -4.26 4.24 -9.53
CA ILE A 25 -4.43 3.68 -10.87
C ILE A 25 -5.84 3.93 -11.38
N ILE A 26 -6.84 3.74 -10.50
CA ILE A 26 -8.23 4.07 -10.80
C ILE A 26 -8.83 4.87 -9.65
N SER A 27 -9.87 5.64 -9.95
CA SER A 27 -10.58 6.42 -8.94
C SER A 27 -11.60 5.57 -8.19
N LYS A 28 -12.06 6.08 -7.05
CA LYS A 28 -13.07 5.41 -6.24
C LYS A 28 -14.35 5.15 -7.03
N GLU A 29 -14.77 6.10 -7.83
CA GLU A 29 -15.99 6.00 -8.63
C GLU A 29 -15.91 4.91 -9.67
N GLU A 30 -14.72 4.64 -10.19
CA GLU A 30 -14.50 3.63 -11.22
C GLU A 30 -14.60 2.20 -10.68
N PHE A 31 -14.58 2.00 -9.37
CA PHE A 31 -14.83 0.70 -8.76
C PHE A 31 -16.30 0.28 -8.78
N LEU A 32 -17.20 1.20 -9.05
CA LEU A 32 -18.65 0.94 -9.08
C LEU A 32 -19.15 0.25 -7.80
N GLY A 33 -18.59 0.63 -6.65
CA GLY A 33 -18.96 0.07 -5.36
C GLY A 33 -18.27 -1.25 -5.00
N HIS A 34 -17.40 -1.80 -5.87
CA HIS A 34 -16.78 -3.11 -5.67
C HIS A 34 -15.33 -3.03 -5.18
N GLY A 35 -14.90 -1.87 -4.74
CA GLY A 35 -13.57 -1.70 -4.21
C GLY A 35 -13.38 -0.26 -3.74
N ARG A 36 -12.22 0.00 -3.13
CA ARG A 36 -11.96 1.30 -2.54
C ARG A 36 -10.71 1.97 -3.10
N MET A 37 -9.68 1.17 -3.35
CA MET A 37 -8.40 1.69 -3.82
C MET A 37 -7.67 0.65 -4.65
N TYR A 38 -7.06 1.09 -5.74
CA TYR A 38 -6.12 0.31 -6.50
C TYR A 38 -4.99 1.25 -6.92
N GLY A 39 -3.79 0.97 -6.42
CA GLY A 39 -2.69 1.89 -6.62
C GLY A 39 -1.33 1.23 -6.49
N ARG A 40 -0.31 2.01 -6.79
CA ARG A 40 1.08 1.66 -6.59
C ARG A 40 1.64 2.60 -5.53
N VAL A 41 2.24 2.05 -4.49
CA VAL A 41 2.80 2.84 -3.40
C VAL A 41 4.32 2.76 -3.46
N VAL A 42 4.98 3.91 -3.38
CA VAL A 42 6.43 4.00 -3.30
C VAL A 42 6.81 4.51 -1.92
N LEU A 43 7.61 3.73 -1.21
CA LEU A 43 8.16 4.09 0.08
C LEU A 43 9.66 4.34 -0.08
N PRO A 44 10.13 5.58 0.08
CA PRO A 44 11.58 5.82 0.13
C PRO A 44 12.23 5.08 1.30
N PRO A 45 13.55 4.84 1.26
CA PRO A 45 14.25 4.19 2.37
C PRO A 45 13.96 4.90 3.70
N GLY A 46 13.62 4.12 4.72
CA GLY A 46 13.26 4.63 6.05
C GLY A 46 11.80 5.02 6.22
N ALA A 47 11.02 5.09 5.13
CA ALA A 47 9.58 5.35 5.23
C ALA A 47 8.82 4.06 5.55
N SER A 48 7.65 4.19 6.13
CA SER A 48 6.80 3.05 6.47
C SER A 48 5.33 3.39 6.38
N VAL A 49 4.51 2.36 6.18
CA VAL A 49 3.06 2.44 6.39
C VAL A 49 2.80 2.03 7.83
N GLY A 50 2.00 2.82 8.55
CA GLY A 50 1.74 2.57 9.95
C GLY A 50 0.88 1.33 10.18
N TRP A 51 0.90 0.86 11.43
CA TRP A 51 0.07 -0.26 11.86
C TRP A 51 -1.39 0.17 11.90
N HIS A 52 -2.24 -0.51 11.14
CA HIS A 52 -3.67 -0.22 11.12
C HIS A 52 -4.46 -1.50 10.87
N GLN A 53 -5.74 -1.48 11.26
CA GLN A 53 -6.64 -2.61 11.12
C GLN A 53 -7.56 -2.43 9.91
N HIS A 54 -7.75 -3.50 9.14
CA HIS A 54 -8.77 -3.57 8.10
C HIS A 54 -10.03 -4.24 8.66
N VAL A 55 -11.18 -3.61 8.46
CA VAL A 55 -12.47 -4.11 8.93
C VAL A 55 -13.37 -4.33 7.71
N HIS A 56 -13.82 -5.58 7.52
CA HIS A 56 -14.68 -5.98 6.41
C HIS A 56 -14.07 -5.77 5.02
N ASP A 57 -12.76 -5.64 4.94
CA ASP A 57 -12.06 -5.61 3.66
C ASP A 57 -10.71 -6.34 3.78
N THR A 58 -10.09 -6.57 2.66
CA THR A 58 -8.74 -7.13 2.61
C THR A 58 -7.90 -6.30 1.64
N GLU A 59 -6.62 -6.24 1.91
CA GLU A 59 -5.69 -5.50 1.08
C GLU A 59 -4.45 -6.34 0.82
N PRO A 60 -4.21 -6.79 -0.42
CA PRO A 60 -2.94 -7.42 -0.77
C PRO A 60 -1.93 -6.34 -1.19
N TYR A 61 -0.72 -6.45 -0.65
CA TYR A 61 0.43 -5.69 -1.13
C TYR A 61 1.33 -6.62 -1.92
N TYR A 62 1.46 -6.39 -3.21
CA TYR A 62 2.36 -7.14 -4.07
C TYR A 62 3.64 -6.33 -4.28
N ILE A 63 4.78 -6.90 -3.91
CA ILE A 63 6.05 -6.19 -3.98
C ILE A 63 6.59 -6.23 -5.41
N LEU A 64 6.79 -5.07 -6.00
CA LEU A 64 7.30 -4.93 -7.35
C LEU A 64 8.82 -4.74 -7.37
N LYS A 65 9.34 -3.98 -6.41
CA LYS A 65 10.76 -3.61 -6.39
C LYS A 65 11.20 -3.31 -4.96
N GLY A 66 12.46 -3.58 -4.67
CA GLY A 66 13.05 -3.28 -3.37
C GLY A 66 12.74 -4.33 -2.33
N GLN A 67 13.01 -4.00 -1.08
CA GLN A 67 12.80 -4.87 0.07
C GLN A 67 12.16 -4.09 1.21
N ALA A 68 11.38 -4.77 2.02
CA ALA A 68 10.74 -4.19 3.19
C ALA A 68 10.59 -5.24 4.29
N ASP A 69 10.32 -4.79 5.48
CA ASP A 69 9.90 -5.63 6.59
C ASP A 69 8.38 -5.55 6.73
N PHE A 70 7.74 -6.70 6.69
CA PHE A 70 6.30 -6.81 6.90
C PHE A 70 6.03 -7.31 8.32
N ILE A 71 5.23 -6.57 9.07
CA ILE A 71 4.85 -6.93 10.45
C ILE A 71 3.44 -7.52 10.40
N ASP A 72 3.35 -8.80 10.70
CA ASP A 72 2.09 -9.53 10.68
C ASP A 72 1.26 -9.31 11.96
N ASN A 73 0.04 -9.84 11.98
CA ASN A 73 -0.89 -9.69 13.10
C ASN A 73 -0.33 -10.20 14.43
N ASP A 74 0.49 -11.25 14.39
CA ASP A 74 1.15 -11.81 15.59
C ASP A 74 2.45 -11.09 15.96
N LYS A 75 2.72 -9.95 15.34
CA LYS A 75 3.93 -9.13 15.51
C LYS A 75 5.20 -9.78 14.95
N SER A 76 5.09 -10.89 14.24
CA SER A 76 6.24 -11.46 13.54
C SER A 76 6.66 -10.54 12.39
N VAL A 77 7.96 -10.49 12.12
CA VAL A 77 8.55 -9.66 11.07
C VAL A 77 9.08 -10.57 9.98
N THR A 78 8.62 -10.34 8.75
CA THR A 78 9.09 -11.08 7.59
C THR A 78 9.69 -10.11 6.59
N LYS A 79 10.90 -10.40 6.13
CA LYS A 79 11.51 -9.62 5.05
C LYS A 79 10.87 -10.03 3.73
N VAL A 80 10.38 -9.06 2.98
CA VAL A 80 9.70 -9.27 1.70
C VAL A 80 10.43 -8.57 0.58
N GLY A 81 10.31 -9.11 -0.62
CA GLY A 81 10.93 -8.59 -1.83
C GLY A 81 10.06 -8.86 -3.05
N PRO A 82 10.57 -8.58 -4.27
CA PRO A 82 9.80 -8.70 -5.50
C PRO A 82 9.17 -10.09 -5.65
N GLY A 83 7.89 -10.13 -5.97
CA GLY A 83 7.12 -11.36 -6.11
C GLY A 83 6.41 -11.81 -4.85
N ASP A 84 6.71 -11.22 -3.69
CA ASP A 84 5.99 -11.53 -2.45
C ASP A 84 4.67 -10.76 -2.37
N CYS A 85 3.68 -11.38 -1.74
CA CYS A 85 2.39 -10.76 -1.49
C CYS A 85 2.11 -10.76 0.02
N CYS A 86 1.85 -9.57 0.56
CA CYS A 86 1.43 -9.40 1.94
C CYS A 86 -0.09 -9.22 1.94
N ILE A 87 -0.79 -10.03 2.72
CA ILE A 87 -2.26 -9.97 2.78
C ILE A 87 -2.66 -9.45 4.15
N ILE A 88 -3.44 -8.38 4.11
CA ILE A 88 -3.91 -7.71 5.32
C ILE A 88 -5.42 -7.85 5.47
#